data_07a2b83730df2957492bc1b202a507bb
#
_entry.id   07a2b83730df2957492bc1b202a507bb
#
_cell.length_a   1.000
_cell.length_b   1.000
_cell.length_c   1.000
_cell.angle_alpha   90.00
_cell.angle_beta   90.00
_cell.angle_gamma   90.00
#
_symmetry.space_group_name_H-M   'P 1'
#
loop_
_entity.id
_entity.type
_entity.pdbx_description
1 polymer ?
#
loop_
_entity_poly.entity_id
_entity_poly.type
_entity_poly.pdbx_seq_one_letter_code
_entity_poly.pdbx_strand_id
1 'polypeptide(L)'
;MKRYFMIFARVITYRGIKSVYTFYVETNGYHPMVEIEEIKNQIRIETTAKYAPISNTVEITGWSEITEQDYESLKNKQWENR
;
A
#
# COMPACT_ATOMS: atom_id res chain seq x y z
N MET A 1 20.27 8.23 -0.39
CA MET A 1 19.81 7.66 -1.67
C MET A 1 18.39 7.15 -1.50
N LYS A 2 17.51 7.48 -2.45
CA LYS A 2 16.12 7.04 -2.34
C LYS A 2 15.93 5.65 -2.93
N ARG A 3 15.00 4.92 -2.34
CA ARG A 3 14.61 3.61 -2.84
C ARG A 3 13.11 3.60 -3.07
N TYR A 4 12.67 2.77 -3.99
CA TYR A 4 11.28 2.75 -4.43
C TYR A 4 10.77 1.33 -4.39
N PHE A 5 9.54 1.18 -3.88
CA PHE A 5 8.98 -0.15 -3.65
C PHE A 5 7.54 -0.21 -4.11
N MET A 6 7.16 -1.39 -4.54
CA MET A 6 5.79 -1.76 -4.81
C MET A 6 5.36 -2.68 -3.67
N ILE A 7 4.27 -2.33 -3.01
CA ILE A 7 3.77 -3.07 -1.85
C ILE A 7 2.43 -3.68 -2.22
N PHE A 8 2.29 -4.98 -2.01
CA PHE A 8 1.05 -5.68 -2.27
C PHE A 8 0.32 -5.88 -0.95
N ALA A 9 -0.95 -5.48 -0.90
CA ALA A 9 -1.73 -5.55 0.32
C ALA A 9 -3.11 -6.12 0.04
N ARG A 10 -3.63 -6.81 1.04
CA ARG A 10 -5.00 -7.28 1.04
C ARG A 10 -5.73 -6.55 2.15
N VAL A 11 -6.87 -5.95 1.81
CA VAL A 11 -7.68 -5.23 2.77
C VAL A 11 -8.96 -6.02 2.97
N ILE A 12 -9.27 -6.33 4.23
CA ILE A 12 -10.46 -7.08 4.60
C ILE A 12 -11.36 -6.19 5.39
N THR A 13 -12.57 -5.94 4.88
CA THR A 13 -13.54 -5.10 5.56
C THR A 13 -14.20 -5.88 6.68
N TYR A 14 -14.94 -5.16 7.53
CA TYR A 14 -15.67 -5.79 8.63
C TYR A 14 -16.73 -6.79 8.13
N ARG A 15 -17.13 -6.68 6.88
CA ARG A 15 -18.08 -7.63 6.29
C ARG A 15 -17.38 -8.83 5.66
N GLY A 16 -16.06 -8.91 5.80
CA GLY A 16 -15.31 -10.01 5.22
C GLY A 16 -15.02 -9.85 3.74
N ILE A 17 -15.33 -8.71 3.15
CA ILE A 17 -15.04 -8.45 1.74
C ILE A 17 -13.56 -8.20 1.62
N LYS A 18 -12.91 -8.91 0.70
CA LYS A 18 -11.47 -8.82 0.48
C LYS A 18 -11.19 -8.08 -0.80
N SER A 19 -10.22 -7.19 -0.75
CA SER A 19 -9.76 -6.45 -1.92
C SER A 19 -8.24 -6.45 -1.93
N VAL A 20 -7.66 -6.54 -3.12
CA VAL A 20 -6.22 -6.54 -3.28
C VAL A 20 -5.81 -5.21 -3.89
N TYR A 21 -4.79 -4.61 -3.29
CA TYR A 21 -4.29 -3.31 -3.73
C TYR A 21 -2.79 -3.35 -3.91
N THR A 22 -2.30 -2.49 -4.81
CA THR A 22 -0.87 -2.27 -4.98
C THR A 22 -0.58 -0.82 -4.63
N PHE A 23 0.40 -0.62 -3.76
CA PHE A 23 0.80 0.71 -3.31
C PHE A 23 2.26 0.94 -3.66
N TYR A 24 2.61 2.17 -3.97
CA TYR A 24 3.96 2.54 -4.35
C TYR A 24 4.51 3.50 -3.31
N VAL A 25 5.66 3.15 -2.74
CA VAL A 25 6.27 3.95 -1.68
C VAL A 25 7.70 4.32 -2.02
N GLU A 26 8.11 5.48 -1.54
CA GLU A 26 9.47 5.98 -1.66
C GLU A 26 10.07 6.06 -0.27
N THR A 27 11.28 5.57 -0.10
CA THR A 27 11.97 5.65 1.19
C THR A 27 13.29 6.38 1.03
N ASN A 28 13.89 6.77 2.14
CA ASN A 28 15.20 7.41 2.15
C ASN A 28 16.32 6.38 2.31
N GLY A 29 16.22 5.27 1.59
CA GLY A 29 17.26 4.26 1.53
C GLY A 29 17.02 3.04 2.41
N TYR A 30 15.99 3.06 3.24
CA TYR A 30 15.69 1.93 4.10
C TYR A 30 14.60 1.05 3.48
N HIS A 31 14.50 -0.17 3.97
CA HIS A 31 13.46 -1.10 3.55
C HIS A 31 12.13 -0.68 4.17
N PRO A 32 11.03 -0.65 3.41
CA PRO A 32 9.75 -0.17 3.93
C PRO A 32 9.20 -0.98 5.08
N MET A 33 9.61 -2.22 5.23
CA MET A 33 9.14 -3.05 6.33
C MET A 33 9.58 -2.53 7.70
N VAL A 34 10.56 -1.63 7.74
CA VAL A 34 10.93 -0.93 8.98
C VAL A 34 9.76 -0.11 9.50
N GLU A 35 8.91 0.37 8.59
CA GLU A 35 7.76 1.19 8.95
C GLU A 35 6.45 0.47 8.61
N ILE A 36 6.44 -0.85 8.75
CA ILE A 36 5.30 -1.65 8.32
C ILE A 36 3.99 -1.20 8.99
N GLU A 37 4.02 -0.85 10.25
CA GLU A 37 2.81 -0.44 10.95
C GLU A 37 2.28 0.89 10.43
N GLU A 38 3.17 1.83 10.11
CA GLU A 38 2.77 3.09 9.52
C GLU A 38 2.19 2.90 8.12
N ILE A 39 2.81 2.03 7.34
CA ILE A 39 2.32 1.73 5.99
C ILE A 39 0.93 1.12 6.07
N LYS A 40 0.73 0.15 6.96
CA LYS A 40 -0.59 -0.47 7.14
C LYS A 40 -1.62 0.55 7.60
N ASN A 41 -1.22 1.46 8.47
CA ASN A 41 -2.10 2.51 8.97
C ASN A 41 -2.52 3.45 7.85
N GLN A 42 -1.57 3.84 7.01
CA GLN A 42 -1.85 4.70 5.86
C GLN A 42 -2.82 4.04 4.89
N ILE A 43 -2.60 2.76 4.61
CA ILE A 43 -3.48 2.00 3.73
C ILE A 43 -4.88 1.91 4.34
N ARG A 44 -4.96 1.68 5.66
CA ARG A 44 -6.24 1.60 6.34
C ARG A 44 -7.01 2.91 6.24
N ILE A 45 -6.31 4.03 6.45
CA ILE A 45 -6.93 5.35 6.36
C ILE A 45 -7.49 5.60 4.96
N GLU A 46 -6.69 5.33 3.95
CA GLU A 46 -7.09 5.60 2.58
C GLU A 46 -8.24 4.72 2.13
N THR A 47 -8.24 3.45 2.53
CA THR A 47 -9.33 2.55 2.15
C THR A 47 -10.59 2.81 2.95
N THR A 48 -10.44 3.23 4.22
CA THR A 48 -11.61 3.57 5.05
C THR A 48 -12.31 4.79 4.50
N ALA A 49 -11.56 5.78 4.04
CA ALA A 49 -12.15 6.98 3.44
C ALA A 49 -13.07 6.62 2.28
N LYS A 50 -12.75 5.56 1.57
CA LYS A 50 -13.53 5.13 0.42
C LYS A 50 -14.74 4.30 0.82
N TYR A 51 -14.63 3.51 1.87
CA TYR A 51 -15.66 2.55 2.27
C TYR A 51 -16.18 2.80 3.69
N ALA A 52 -15.94 3.97 4.22
CA ALA A 52 -16.27 4.32 5.59
C ALA A 52 -17.47 3.54 6.14
N PRO A 53 -17.54 3.38 7.42
CA PRO A 53 -16.76 4.05 8.48
C PRO A 53 -15.89 3.12 9.30
N ILE A 54 -15.45 2.02 8.83
CA ILE A 54 -15.07 0.94 9.70
C ILE A 54 -13.61 0.55 9.60
N SER A 55 -13.08 0.03 10.69
CA SER A 55 -11.70 -0.41 10.73
C SER A 55 -11.52 -1.64 9.84
N ASN A 56 -10.73 -1.47 8.79
CA ASN A 56 -10.33 -2.55 7.91
C ASN A 56 -9.11 -3.25 8.47
N THR A 57 -8.99 -4.54 8.18
CA THR A 57 -7.76 -5.27 8.45
C THR A 57 -6.90 -5.21 7.20
N VAL A 58 -5.65 -4.83 7.38
CA VAL A 58 -4.71 -4.72 6.26
C VAL A 58 -3.62 -5.77 6.44
N GLU A 59 -3.40 -6.58 5.42
CA GLU A 59 -2.35 -7.58 5.40
C GLU A 59 -1.39 -7.27 4.25
N ILE A 60 -0.10 -7.19 4.56
CA ILE A 60 0.91 -7.02 3.52
C ILE A 60 1.26 -8.42 3.01
N THR A 61 1.00 -8.66 1.74
CA THR A 61 1.22 -9.98 1.15
C THR A 61 2.53 -10.09 0.41
N GLY A 62 3.19 -8.96 0.13
CA GLY A 62 4.48 -9.00 -0.53
C GLY A 62 4.96 -7.62 -0.90
N TRP A 63 6.16 -7.55 -1.44
CA TRP A 63 6.73 -6.29 -1.91
C TRP A 63 7.78 -6.61 -2.96
N SER A 64 8.14 -5.57 -3.72
CA SER A 64 9.21 -5.65 -4.71
C SER A 64 9.87 -4.29 -4.82
N GLU A 65 11.19 -4.27 -4.84
CA GLU A 65 11.90 -3.01 -5.09
C GLU A 65 11.86 -2.72 -6.58
N ILE A 66 11.60 -1.46 -6.94
CA ILE A 66 11.47 -1.04 -8.33
C ILE A 66 12.40 0.14 -8.57
N THR A 67 12.56 0.50 -9.84
CA THR A 67 13.38 1.65 -10.21
C THR A 67 12.60 2.94 -10.01
N GLU A 68 13.34 4.04 -9.94
CA GLU A 68 12.72 5.36 -9.86
C GLU A 68 11.82 5.61 -11.08
N GLN A 69 12.27 5.18 -12.25
CA GLN A 69 11.49 5.35 -13.47
C GLN A 69 10.15 4.62 -13.39
N ASP A 70 10.18 3.37 -12.90
CA ASP A 70 8.96 2.61 -12.73
C ASP A 70 8.04 3.25 -11.70
N TYR A 71 8.63 3.73 -10.61
CA TYR A 71 7.87 4.40 -9.57
C TYR A 71 7.13 5.62 -10.11
N GLU A 72 7.84 6.47 -10.88
CA GLU A 72 7.24 7.66 -11.45
C GLU A 72 6.12 7.33 -12.43
N SER A 73 6.27 6.24 -13.15
CA SER A 73 5.24 5.82 -14.11
C SER A 73 4.00 5.23 -13.45
N LEU A 74 4.18 4.56 -12.31
CA LEU A 74 3.11 3.75 -11.72
C LEU A 74 2.43 4.39 -10.52
N LYS A 75 3.09 5.32 -9.84
CA LYS A 75 2.55 5.85 -8.58
C LYS A 75 1.18 6.51 -8.74
N ASN A 76 0.89 7.04 -9.92
CA ASN A 76 -0.39 7.68 -10.19
C ASN A 76 -1.51 6.67 -10.46
N LYS A 77 -1.16 5.40 -10.54
CA LYS A 77 -2.13 4.34 -10.85
C LYS A 77 -2.47 3.47 -9.66
N GLN A 78 -1.94 3.80 -8.47
CA GLN A 78 -2.11 2.89 -7.34
C GLN A 78 -3.56 2.73 -6.90
N TRP A 79 -4.44 3.63 -7.28
CA TRP A 79 -5.86 3.56 -6.92
C TRP A 79 -6.73 2.99 -8.03
N GLU A 80 -6.15 2.55 -9.11
CA GLU A 80 -6.89 1.99 -10.24
C GLU A 80 -7.07 0.48 -10.17
N ASN A 81 -6.49 -0.15 -9.18
CA ASN A 81 -6.55 -1.61 -9.00
C ASN A 81 -7.78 -1.98 -8.18
N ARG A 82 -8.93 -1.86 -8.77
CA ARG A 82 -10.17 -2.12 -8.05
C ARG A 82 -10.97 -3.22 -8.69
#